data_62f6c2c96fc0fb4ab32f26c342d79a55
#
_entry.id   62f6c2c96fc0fb4ab32f26c342d79a55
#
_cell.length_a   1.000
_cell.length_b   1.000
_cell.length_c   1.000
_cell.angle_alpha   90.00
_cell.angle_beta   90.00
_cell.angle_gamma   90.00
#
_symmetry.space_group_name_H-M   'P 1'
#
loop_
_entity.id
_entity.type
_entity.pdbx_description
1 polymer ?
#
loop_
_entity_poly.entity_id
_entity_poly.type
_entity_poly.pdbx_seq_one_letter_code
_entity_poly.pdbx_strand_id
1 'polypeptide(L)'
;QDEREIATLERTKVAEPRLYDVVLHNDDYTTQEFVVYVLMKFFQHDSEAAHGIMMHVHTKGAGIAGVYPRDIAETKAAQVVRHARENEMPLRCSVQRQSC
;
A
#
# COMPACT_ATOMS: atom_id res chain seq x y z
N GLN A 1 -21.96 14.46 31.69
CA GLN A 1 -21.34 14.12 30.43
C GLN A 1 -21.58 12.68 30.07
N ASP A 2 -21.72 12.47 28.79
CA ASP A 2 -22.00 11.18 28.23
C ASP A 2 -20.72 10.34 28.19
N GLU A 3 -20.84 9.06 28.55
CA GLU A 3 -19.74 8.12 28.47
C GLU A 3 -19.13 8.04 27.07
N ARG A 4 -19.95 8.20 26.02
CA ARG A 4 -19.47 8.19 24.64
C ARG A 4 -18.57 9.37 24.33
N GLU A 5 -18.86 10.53 24.92
CA GLU A 5 -18.00 11.70 24.74
C GLU A 5 -16.64 11.48 25.40
N ILE A 6 -16.64 10.89 26.59
CA ILE A 6 -15.40 10.57 27.30
C ILE A 6 -14.58 9.57 26.52
N ALA A 7 -15.20 8.51 26.01
CA ALA A 7 -14.52 7.50 25.21
C ALA A 7 -13.92 8.08 23.94
N THR A 8 -14.65 8.99 23.29
CA THR A 8 -14.17 9.65 22.07
C THR A 8 -12.96 10.55 22.37
N LEU A 9 -13.00 11.28 23.48
CA LEU A 9 -11.88 12.13 23.88
C LEU A 9 -10.66 11.30 24.22
N GLU A 10 -10.85 10.17 24.89
CA GLU A 10 -9.74 9.28 25.21
C GLU A 10 -9.10 8.69 23.95
N ARG A 11 -9.91 8.30 22.95
CA ARG A 11 -9.38 7.84 21.68
C ARG A 11 -8.59 8.90 20.97
N THR A 12 -9.05 10.14 21.04
CA THR A 12 -8.35 11.26 20.42
C THR A 12 -7.03 11.52 21.09
N LYS A 13 -6.96 11.29 22.41
CA LYS A 13 -5.74 11.48 23.20
C LYS A 13 -4.75 10.35 22.99
N VAL A 14 -5.23 9.12 22.77
CA VAL A 14 -4.36 8.03 22.38
C VAL A 14 -3.83 8.37 21.00
N ALA A 15 -2.54 8.49 20.86
CA ALA A 15 -1.93 8.88 19.60
C ALA A 15 -2.47 8.02 18.47
N GLU A 16 -2.93 8.67 17.42
CA GLU A 16 -3.31 7.94 16.20
C GLU A 16 -2.12 7.13 15.72
N PRO A 17 -2.34 5.89 15.28
CA PRO A 17 -1.24 5.10 14.76
C PRO A 17 -0.61 5.84 13.58
N ARG A 18 0.70 5.84 13.56
CA ARG A 18 1.43 6.38 12.42
C ARG A 18 1.07 5.57 11.18
N LEU A 19 1.02 6.24 10.06
CA LEU A 19 0.73 5.60 8.80
C LEU A 19 2.02 5.30 8.05
N TYR A 20 1.95 4.26 7.24
CA TYR A 20 3.08 3.78 6.48
C TYR A 20 2.68 3.63 5.02
N ASP A 21 3.56 4.03 4.15
CA ASP A 21 3.37 3.87 2.71
C ASP A 21 3.80 2.47 2.31
N VAL A 22 2.97 1.81 1.51
CA VAL A 22 3.36 0.59 0.82
C VAL A 22 3.80 1.00 -0.58
N VAL A 23 5.07 0.77 -0.88
CA VAL A 23 5.72 1.27 -2.10
C VAL A 23 6.01 0.12 -3.05
N LEU A 24 5.55 0.26 -4.28
CA LEU A 24 5.91 -0.66 -5.36
C LEU A 24 7.10 -0.09 -6.11
N HIS A 25 8.04 -0.95 -6.44
CA HIS A 25 9.27 -0.57 -7.15
C HIS A 25 9.24 -1.12 -8.57
N ASN A 26 9.58 -0.27 -9.52
CA ASN A 26 9.67 -0.68 -10.91
C ASN A 26 10.84 -1.63 -11.14
N ASP A 27 10.67 -2.53 -12.08
CA ASP A 27 11.74 -3.41 -12.56
C ASP A 27 11.48 -3.76 -14.03
N ASP A 28 12.47 -4.39 -14.66
CA ASP A 28 12.43 -4.63 -16.10
C ASP A 28 11.59 -5.85 -16.50
N TYR A 29 11.16 -6.65 -15.55
CA TYR A 29 10.55 -7.96 -15.84
C TYR A 29 9.09 -8.07 -15.43
N THR A 30 8.68 -7.38 -14.37
CA THR A 30 7.28 -7.41 -13.93
C THR A 30 6.41 -6.70 -14.96
N THR A 31 5.37 -7.38 -15.44
CA THR A 31 4.50 -6.80 -16.46
C THR A 31 3.64 -5.70 -15.87
N GLN A 32 3.27 -4.75 -16.72
CA GLN A 32 2.35 -3.68 -16.33
C GLN A 32 0.99 -4.23 -15.90
N GLU A 33 0.52 -5.25 -16.61
CA GLU A 33 -0.75 -5.91 -16.31
C GLU A 33 -0.73 -6.53 -14.92
N PHE A 34 0.39 -7.13 -14.53
CA PHE A 34 0.51 -7.71 -13.20
C PHE A 34 0.47 -6.64 -12.12
N VAL A 35 1.13 -5.51 -12.34
CA VAL A 35 1.12 -4.38 -11.40
C VAL A 35 -0.31 -3.85 -11.23
N VAL A 36 -1.04 -3.67 -12.33
CA VAL A 36 -2.44 -3.24 -12.28
C VAL A 36 -3.28 -4.25 -11.48
N TYR A 37 -3.10 -5.53 -11.75
CA TYR A 37 -3.80 -6.59 -11.04
C TYR A 37 -3.55 -6.53 -9.53
N VAL A 38 -2.30 -6.39 -9.13
CA VAL A 38 -1.90 -6.27 -7.72
C VAL A 38 -2.58 -5.07 -7.06
N LEU A 39 -2.58 -3.93 -7.74
CA LEU A 39 -3.18 -2.71 -7.22
C LEU A 39 -4.69 -2.85 -7.02
N MET A 40 -5.35 -3.57 -7.92
CA MET A 40 -6.79 -3.80 -7.80
C MET A 40 -7.10 -4.84 -6.72
N LYS A 41 -6.34 -5.92 -6.67
CA LYS A 41 -6.62 -7.04 -5.78
C LYS A 41 -6.25 -6.76 -4.33
N PHE A 42 -5.06 -6.22 -4.08
CA PHE A 42 -4.53 -6.08 -2.73
C PHE A 42 -4.75 -4.68 -2.14
N PHE A 43 -4.96 -3.68 -2.98
CA PHE A 43 -5.08 -2.29 -2.54
C PHE A 43 -6.43 -1.68 -2.87
N GLN A 44 -7.34 -2.47 -3.41
CA GLN A 44 -8.73 -2.08 -3.71
C GLN A 44 -8.87 -0.83 -4.58
N HIS A 45 -7.91 -0.60 -5.45
CA HIS A 45 -8.04 0.46 -6.45
C HIS A 45 -8.95 0.02 -7.58
N ASP A 46 -9.70 0.95 -8.15
CA ASP A 46 -10.42 0.65 -9.38
C ASP A 46 -9.43 0.63 -10.55
N SER A 47 -9.90 0.23 -11.72
CA SER A 47 -9.06 0.08 -12.90
C SER A 47 -8.34 1.37 -13.27
N GLU A 48 -9.04 2.50 -13.25
CA GLU A 48 -8.45 3.78 -13.63
C GLU A 48 -7.35 4.20 -12.65
N ALA A 49 -7.63 4.12 -11.35
CA ALA A 49 -6.63 4.45 -10.32
C ALA A 49 -5.44 3.51 -10.40
N ALA A 50 -5.68 2.21 -10.61
CA ALA A 50 -4.61 1.22 -10.70
C ALA A 50 -3.69 1.51 -11.89
N HIS A 51 -4.26 1.86 -13.04
CA HIS A 51 -3.46 2.23 -14.21
C HIS A 51 -2.64 3.49 -13.98
N GLY A 52 -3.22 4.48 -13.30
CA GLY A 52 -2.50 5.72 -12.97
C GLY A 52 -1.31 5.46 -12.06
N ILE A 53 -1.49 4.65 -11.03
CA ILE A 53 -0.40 4.30 -10.11
C ILE A 53 0.66 3.47 -10.85
N MET A 54 0.23 2.50 -11.67
CA MET A 54 1.16 1.68 -12.44
C MET A 54 2.04 2.55 -13.34
N MET A 55 1.45 3.51 -14.05
CA MET A 55 2.23 4.39 -14.91
C MET A 55 3.19 5.27 -14.11
N HIS A 56 2.78 5.72 -12.93
CA HIS A 56 3.66 6.46 -12.05
C HIS A 56 4.87 5.62 -11.61
N VAL A 57 4.62 4.37 -11.20
CA VAL A 57 5.70 3.44 -10.84
C VAL A 57 6.63 3.23 -12.03
N HIS A 58 6.06 3.01 -13.21
CA HIS A 58 6.83 2.75 -14.43
C HIS A 58 7.72 3.94 -14.81
N THR A 59 7.18 5.15 -14.73
CA THR A 59 7.91 6.35 -15.19
C THR A 59 8.81 6.96 -14.14
N LYS A 60 8.47 6.83 -12.85
CA LYS A 60 9.23 7.45 -11.75
C LYS A 60 10.12 6.46 -11.00
N GLY A 61 9.96 5.17 -11.24
CA GLY A 61 10.75 4.12 -10.60
C GLY A 61 10.13 3.54 -9.35
N ALA A 62 9.22 4.24 -8.71
CA ALA A 62 8.50 3.76 -7.52
C ALA A 62 7.21 4.55 -7.36
N GLY A 63 6.27 3.99 -6.63
CA GLY A 63 5.01 4.67 -6.35
C GLY A 63 4.31 4.05 -5.15
N ILE A 64 3.47 4.85 -4.51
CA ILE A 64 2.72 4.43 -3.33
C ILE A 64 1.46 3.69 -3.77
N ALA A 65 1.33 2.44 -3.35
CA ALA A 65 0.14 1.63 -3.64
C ALA A 65 -0.98 1.91 -2.65
N GLY A 66 -0.64 2.20 -1.41
CA GLY A 66 -1.61 2.51 -0.36
C GLY A 66 -0.92 2.94 0.91
N VAL A 67 -1.70 3.44 1.86
CA VAL A 67 -1.21 3.97 3.13
C VAL A 67 -2.01 3.32 4.25
N TYR A 68 -1.34 2.74 5.23
CA TYR A 68 -1.97 1.93 6.27
C TYR A 68 -1.20 2.03 7.58
N PRO A 69 -1.81 1.65 8.71
CA PRO A 69 -1.03 1.39 9.92
C PRO A 69 0.04 0.33 9.63
N ARG A 70 1.09 0.34 10.41
CA ARG A 70 2.30 -0.45 10.16
C ARG A 70 2.03 -1.94 9.93
N ASP A 71 1.27 -2.58 10.81
CA ASP A 71 1.01 -4.02 10.72
C ASP A 71 0.25 -4.38 9.45
N ILE A 72 -0.71 -3.55 9.06
CA ILE A 72 -1.48 -3.76 7.82
C ILE A 72 -0.57 -3.52 6.61
N ALA A 73 0.25 -2.47 6.65
CA ALA A 73 1.18 -2.18 5.55
C ALA A 73 2.15 -3.34 5.34
N GLU A 74 2.72 -3.87 6.41
CA GLU A 74 3.65 -5.00 6.33
C GLU A 74 2.98 -6.26 5.80
N THR A 75 1.74 -6.53 6.24
CA THR A 75 0.97 -7.67 5.75
C THR A 75 0.70 -7.55 4.25
N LYS A 76 0.28 -6.36 3.81
CA LYS A 76 0.02 -6.14 2.39
C LYS A 76 1.29 -6.30 1.54
N ALA A 77 2.40 -5.74 2.00
CA ALA A 77 3.67 -5.88 1.29
C ALA A 77 4.08 -7.36 1.17
N ALA A 78 3.94 -8.12 2.24
CA ALA A 78 4.26 -9.54 2.23
C ALA A 78 3.35 -10.31 1.27
N GLN A 79 2.07 -10.00 1.25
CA GLN A 79 1.12 -10.65 0.34
C GLN A 79 1.47 -10.39 -1.12
N VAL A 80 1.82 -9.15 -1.43
CA VAL A 80 2.21 -8.76 -2.80
C VAL A 80 3.45 -9.51 -3.25
N VAL A 81 4.49 -9.52 -2.41
CA VAL A 81 5.74 -10.18 -2.74
C VAL A 81 5.51 -11.68 -2.95
N ARG A 82 4.77 -12.32 -2.06
CA ARG A 82 4.47 -13.76 -2.20
C ARG A 82 3.72 -14.05 -3.49
N HIS A 83 2.69 -13.26 -3.78
CA HIS A 83 1.91 -13.45 -5.00
C HIS A 83 2.77 -13.23 -6.24
N ALA A 84 3.64 -12.23 -6.21
CA ALA A 84 4.56 -11.95 -7.31
C ALA A 84 5.49 -13.15 -7.57
N ARG A 85 6.07 -13.71 -6.51
CA ARG A 85 6.96 -14.86 -6.65
C ARG A 85 6.23 -16.09 -7.16
N GLU A 86 5.00 -16.29 -6.73
CA GLU A 86 4.16 -17.41 -7.23
C GLU A 86 3.88 -17.27 -8.73
N ASN A 87 3.89 -16.04 -9.25
CA ASN A 87 3.66 -15.77 -10.67
C ASN A 87 4.96 -15.46 -11.41
N GLU A 88 6.10 -15.76 -10.81
CA GLU A 88 7.42 -15.56 -11.41
C GLU A 88 7.70 -14.11 -11.81
N MET A 89 7.16 -13.18 -11.03
CA MET A 89 7.44 -11.75 -11.20
C MET A 89 8.40 -11.29 -10.10
N PRO A 90 9.47 -10.53 -10.43
CA PRO A 90 10.42 -10.06 -9.43
C PRO A 90 9.98 -8.80 -8.70
N LEU A 91 8.72 -8.43 -8.77
CA LEU A 91 8.18 -7.21 -8.18
C LEU A 91 8.61 -7.06 -6.72
N ARG A 92 9.14 -5.88 -6.38
CA ARG A 92 9.52 -5.55 -5.02
C ARG A 92 8.50 -4.58 -4.42
N CYS A 93 8.24 -4.80 -3.14
CA CYS A 93 7.29 -3.99 -2.40
C CYS A 93 7.89 -3.72 -1.02
N SER A 94 7.98 -2.48 -0.65
CA SER A 94 8.56 -2.08 0.63
C SER A 94 7.59 -1.22 1.43
N VAL A 95 7.89 -1.03 2.70
CA VAL A 95 7.09 -0.23 3.62
C VAL A 95 7.99 0.88 4.16
N GLN A 96 7.48 2.10 4.17
CA GLN A 96 8.20 3.24 4.73
C GLN A 96 7.23 4.12 5.51
N ARG A 97 7.74 4.85 6.50
CA ARG A 97 6.90 5.79 7.22
C ARG A 97 6.39 6.86 6.27
N GLN A 98 5.11 7.19 6.41
CA GLN A 98 4.53 8.26 5.62
C GLN A 98 5.27 9.56 5.94
N SER A 99 5.76 10.22 4.91
CA SER A 99 6.38 11.54 5.10
C SER A 99 5.30 12.61 5.21
N CYS A 100 5.51 13.55 6.09
CA CYS A 100 4.59 14.65 6.29
C CYS A 100 4.70 15.68 5.17
#